data_5505e6edd40f3bb7be24645f2c821ef9
#
_entry.id   5505e6edd40f3bb7be24645f2c821ef9
#
_cell.length_a   1.000
_cell.length_b   1.000
_cell.length_c   1.000
_cell.angle_alpha   90.00
_cell.angle_beta   90.00
_cell.angle_gamma   90.00
#
_symmetry.space_group_name_H-M   'P 1'
#
loop_
_entity.id
_entity.type
_entity.pdbx_description
1 polymer ?
#
loop_
_entity_poly.entity_id
_entity_poly.type
_entity_poly.pdbx_seq_one_letter_code
_entity_poly.pdbx_strand_id
1 'polypeptide(L)'
;LFDSIMQGYPFGTFLFWNIEKQNIDKYKFYKFMLNYDEKNNQYCEYYENIPQEQHIAVLDGQQRITSLNIGLRGSYTNRFGKETYLYLNVFGQPNTDDNTVYDFKFLTDEQASLKDLENYWVRVGKLLDGNEFGASTEYLIEINTDIAIYLASNFPQLNEDTRKSLVSDCRKTLSKLSTYI
;
A
#
# COMPACT_ATOMS: atom_id res chain seq x y z
N LEU A 1 -1.57 -7.10 -7.41
CA LEU A 1 -0.56 -6.09 -7.72
C LEU A 1 0.50 -6.02 -6.62
N PHE A 2 0.17 -5.65 -5.38
CA PHE A 2 1.15 -5.49 -4.28
C PHE A 2 1.87 -6.80 -3.94
N ASP A 3 1.14 -7.90 -3.89
CA ASP A 3 1.72 -9.23 -3.70
C ASP A 3 2.72 -9.56 -4.81
N SER A 4 2.36 -9.30 -6.07
CA SER A 4 3.25 -9.52 -7.22
C SER A 4 4.52 -8.66 -7.14
N ILE A 5 4.41 -7.39 -6.72
CA ILE A 5 5.55 -6.50 -6.51
C ILE A 5 6.47 -7.08 -5.44
N MET A 6 5.92 -7.48 -4.29
CA MET A 6 6.69 -8.07 -3.21
C MET A 6 7.34 -9.43 -3.58
N GLN A 7 6.74 -10.17 -4.50
CA GLN A 7 7.35 -11.37 -5.06
C GLN A 7 8.45 -11.06 -6.10
N GLY A 8 8.62 -9.81 -6.50
CA GLY A 8 9.59 -9.39 -7.50
C GLY A 8 9.14 -9.66 -8.94
N TYR A 9 7.84 -9.89 -9.15
CA TYR A 9 7.32 -10.06 -10.50
C TYR A 9 7.22 -8.71 -11.24
N PRO A 10 7.51 -8.70 -12.54
CA PRO A 10 7.32 -7.50 -13.34
C PRO A 10 5.81 -7.19 -13.42
N PHE A 11 5.43 -5.97 -13.08
CA PHE A 11 4.04 -5.51 -13.13
C PHE A 11 3.74 -4.64 -14.36
N GLY A 12 4.62 -4.69 -15.36
CA GLY A 12 4.48 -4.02 -16.65
C GLY A 12 5.24 -2.70 -16.73
N THR A 13 5.01 -1.96 -17.81
CA THR A 13 5.68 -0.69 -18.10
C THR A 13 4.71 0.47 -17.91
N PHE A 14 5.25 1.66 -17.67
CA PHE A 14 4.52 2.93 -17.69
C PHE A 14 4.99 3.75 -18.87
N LEU A 15 4.07 4.35 -19.59
CA LEU A 15 4.39 5.31 -20.64
C LEU A 15 3.98 6.71 -20.20
N PHE A 16 4.98 7.58 -20.08
CA PHE A 16 4.80 8.98 -19.74
C PHE A 16 5.03 9.86 -20.96
N TRP A 17 4.23 10.90 -21.06
CA TRP A 17 4.36 11.91 -22.08
C TRP A 17 4.69 13.25 -21.46
N ASN A 18 5.83 13.79 -21.81
CA ASN A 18 6.23 15.13 -21.44
C ASN A 18 5.59 16.14 -22.40
N ILE A 19 4.62 16.92 -21.90
CA ILE A 19 3.81 17.83 -22.70
C ILE A 19 4.39 19.21 -22.59
N GLU A 20 4.80 19.76 -23.75
CA GLU A 20 5.23 21.15 -23.83
C GLU A 20 4.05 22.11 -23.70
N LYS A 21 4.29 23.29 -23.11
CA LYS A 21 3.30 24.36 -22.88
C LYS A 21 2.39 24.65 -24.06
N GLN A 22 2.98 24.79 -25.26
CA GLN A 22 2.27 25.09 -26.49
C GLN A 22 1.30 24.01 -26.98
N ASN A 23 1.34 22.84 -26.38
CA ASN A 23 0.53 21.68 -26.74
C ASN A 23 -0.56 21.38 -25.70
N ILE A 24 -0.57 22.03 -24.54
CA ILE A 24 -1.50 21.73 -23.45
C ILE A 24 -2.95 21.90 -23.91
N ASP A 25 -3.27 23.01 -24.58
CA ASP A 25 -4.65 23.32 -25.01
C ASP A 25 -5.17 22.43 -26.15
N LYS A 26 -4.30 21.59 -26.72
CA LYS A 26 -4.69 20.69 -27.82
C LYS A 26 -5.30 19.38 -27.34
N TYR A 27 -5.19 19.07 -26.04
CA TYR A 27 -5.58 17.79 -25.48
C TYR A 27 -6.48 17.97 -24.25
N LYS A 28 -7.27 16.95 -23.96
CA LYS A 28 -8.07 16.87 -22.74
C LYS A 28 -7.34 16.03 -21.72
N PHE A 29 -7.19 16.53 -20.51
CA PHE A 29 -6.56 15.84 -19.41
C PHE A 29 -7.54 15.57 -18.28
N TYR A 30 -7.28 14.55 -17.51
CA TYR A 30 -8.01 14.19 -16.32
C TYR A 30 -7.06 14.23 -15.13
N LYS A 31 -7.57 14.66 -13.98
CA LYS A 31 -6.81 14.66 -12.74
C LYS A 31 -6.47 13.23 -12.33
N PHE A 32 -5.35 13.07 -11.69
CA PHE A 32 -4.98 11.78 -11.13
C PHE A 32 -5.87 11.47 -9.92
N MET A 33 -6.39 10.25 -9.84
CA MET A 33 -7.25 9.82 -8.74
C MET A 33 -6.38 9.52 -7.50
N LEU A 34 -6.61 10.26 -6.43
CA LEU A 34 -5.92 10.04 -5.15
C LEU A 34 -6.71 9.11 -4.24
N ASN A 35 -8.02 9.32 -4.15
CA ASN A 35 -8.91 8.52 -3.33
C ASN A 35 -10.04 7.98 -4.19
N TYR A 36 -10.33 6.70 -4.04
CA TYR A 36 -11.43 6.07 -4.74
C TYR A 36 -12.64 5.94 -3.83
N ASP A 37 -13.81 6.38 -4.29
CA ASP A 37 -15.09 6.22 -3.60
C ASP A 37 -16.07 5.54 -4.55
N GLU A 38 -16.50 4.33 -4.21
CA GLU A 38 -17.43 3.54 -5.02
C GLU A 38 -18.75 4.24 -5.33
N LYS A 39 -19.14 5.22 -4.52
CA LYS A 39 -20.43 5.92 -4.66
C LYS A 39 -20.27 7.30 -5.28
N ASN A 40 -19.26 8.06 -4.86
CA ASN A 40 -19.19 9.49 -5.16
C ASN A 40 -18.02 9.87 -6.09
N ASN A 41 -16.97 9.04 -6.18
CA ASN A 41 -15.77 9.37 -6.96
C ASN A 41 -15.21 8.12 -7.67
N GLN A 42 -15.98 7.61 -8.63
CA GLN A 42 -15.61 6.43 -9.43
C GLN A 42 -14.76 6.78 -10.65
N TYR A 43 -14.74 8.05 -11.06
CA TYR A 43 -14.09 8.51 -12.28
C TYR A 43 -13.14 9.67 -12.00
N CYS A 44 -12.08 9.75 -12.77
CA CYS A 44 -11.16 10.87 -12.73
C CYS A 44 -11.88 12.15 -13.21
N GLU A 45 -11.75 13.22 -12.45
CA GLU A 45 -12.28 14.53 -12.81
C GLU A 45 -11.54 15.10 -14.02
N TYR A 46 -12.29 15.79 -14.90
CA TYR A 46 -11.69 16.57 -15.97
C TYR A 46 -10.82 17.69 -15.39
N TYR A 47 -9.61 17.86 -15.92
CA TYR A 47 -8.70 18.91 -15.47
C TYR A 47 -8.95 20.18 -16.27
N GLU A 48 -9.84 21.02 -15.75
CA GLU A 48 -10.06 22.37 -16.26
C GLU A 48 -8.93 23.30 -15.81
N ASN A 49 -8.60 24.30 -16.62
CA ASN A 49 -7.61 25.34 -16.31
C ASN A 49 -6.23 24.79 -15.92
N ILE A 50 -5.69 23.92 -16.76
CA ILE A 50 -4.35 23.38 -16.58
C ILE A 50 -3.33 24.54 -16.57
N PRO A 51 -2.45 24.64 -15.56
CA PRO A 51 -1.40 25.64 -15.55
C PRO A 51 -0.55 25.57 -16.81
N GLN A 52 -0.18 26.74 -17.36
CA GLN A 52 0.65 26.84 -18.57
C GLN A 52 2.13 26.54 -18.26
N GLU A 53 2.36 25.36 -17.70
CA GLU A 53 3.68 24.83 -17.35
C GLU A 53 3.93 23.52 -18.11
N GLN A 54 5.12 22.97 -17.98
CA GLN A 54 5.43 21.66 -18.50
C GLN A 54 4.76 20.59 -17.62
N HIS A 55 4.01 19.68 -18.22
CA HIS A 55 3.31 18.59 -17.54
C HIS A 55 3.76 17.23 -18.02
N ILE A 56 3.70 16.26 -17.13
CA ILE A 56 3.88 14.85 -17.44
C ILE A 56 2.51 14.16 -17.38
N ALA A 57 2.05 13.64 -18.49
CA ALA A 57 0.83 12.83 -18.56
C ALA A 57 1.18 11.33 -18.58
N VAL A 58 0.30 10.52 -18.00
CA VAL A 58 0.39 9.07 -18.07
C VAL A 58 -0.43 8.61 -19.28
N LEU A 59 0.23 8.02 -20.28
CA LEU A 59 -0.44 7.50 -21.48
C LEU A 59 -0.83 6.04 -21.31
N ASP A 60 0.05 5.23 -20.72
CA ASP A 60 -0.22 3.81 -20.43
C ASP A 60 0.15 3.47 -18.99
N GLY A 61 -0.52 2.46 -18.44
CA GLY A 61 -0.37 2.06 -17.05
C GLY A 61 -1.20 2.88 -16.06
N GLN A 62 -2.15 3.69 -16.52
CA GLN A 62 -2.99 4.55 -15.68
C GLN A 62 -3.67 3.80 -14.53
N GLN A 63 -4.26 2.64 -14.80
CA GLN A 63 -4.92 1.84 -13.76
C GLN A 63 -3.92 1.33 -12.72
N ARG A 64 -2.74 0.90 -13.14
CA ARG A 64 -1.69 0.39 -12.24
C ARG A 64 -1.15 1.48 -11.33
N ILE A 65 -0.82 2.65 -11.89
CA ILE A 65 -0.31 3.77 -11.10
C ILE A 65 -1.38 4.34 -10.17
N THR A 66 -2.65 4.35 -10.59
CA THR A 66 -3.78 4.72 -9.74
C THR A 66 -3.94 3.74 -8.57
N SER A 67 -3.88 2.43 -8.85
CA SER A 67 -3.96 1.40 -7.80
C SER A 67 -2.80 1.50 -6.81
N LEU A 68 -1.59 1.76 -7.29
CA LEU A 68 -0.43 2.02 -6.43
C LEU A 68 -0.66 3.25 -5.56
N ASN A 69 -1.13 4.34 -6.16
CA ASN A 69 -1.37 5.57 -5.41
C ASN A 69 -2.45 5.40 -4.33
N ILE A 70 -3.58 4.76 -4.66
CA ILE A 70 -4.66 4.50 -3.70
C ILE A 70 -4.14 3.63 -2.54
N GLY A 71 -3.38 2.59 -2.84
CA GLY A 71 -2.85 1.70 -1.80
C GLY A 71 -1.75 2.31 -0.95
N LEU A 72 -0.91 3.19 -1.50
CA LEU A 72 0.25 3.73 -0.81
C LEU A 72 -0.01 5.08 -0.14
N ARG A 73 -0.79 5.95 -0.76
CA ARG A 73 -0.99 7.34 -0.31
C ARG A 73 -2.44 7.73 -0.13
N GLY A 74 -3.35 6.99 -0.76
CA GLY A 74 -4.77 7.30 -0.79
C GLY A 74 -5.60 6.40 0.12
N SER A 75 -6.89 6.38 -0.19
CA SER A 75 -7.88 5.54 0.47
C SER A 75 -8.86 4.94 -0.52
N TYR A 76 -9.55 3.90 -0.07
CA TYR A 76 -10.65 3.28 -0.78
C TYR A 76 -11.90 3.35 0.10
N THR A 77 -12.92 4.07 -0.36
CA THR A 77 -14.22 4.14 0.31
C THR A 77 -15.20 3.20 -0.39
N ASN A 78 -15.71 2.24 0.35
CA ASN A 78 -16.63 1.24 -0.17
C ASN A 78 -18.06 1.80 -0.34
N ARG A 79 -18.95 1.02 -0.99
CA ARG A 79 -20.36 1.38 -1.21
C ARG A 79 -21.17 1.72 0.05
N PHE A 80 -20.68 1.35 1.24
CA PHE A 80 -21.31 1.68 2.52
C PHE A 80 -20.75 2.96 3.14
N GLY A 81 -19.86 3.67 2.45
CA GLY A 81 -19.22 4.90 2.93
C GLY A 81 -18.11 4.66 3.97
N LYS A 82 -17.61 3.43 4.09
CA LYS A 82 -16.48 3.12 4.97
C LYS A 82 -15.18 3.35 4.24
N GLU A 83 -14.38 4.27 4.74
CA GLU A 83 -13.02 4.52 4.28
C GLU A 83 -12.08 3.43 4.80
N THR A 84 -11.29 2.88 3.89
CA THR A 84 -10.34 1.80 4.17
C THR A 84 -8.98 2.14 3.57
N TYR A 85 -7.95 1.56 4.15
CA TYR A 85 -6.56 1.73 3.74
C TYR A 85 -5.91 0.38 3.47
N LEU A 86 -4.83 0.38 2.72
CA LEU A 86 -4.12 -0.85 2.42
C LEU A 86 -3.29 -1.30 3.63
N TYR A 87 -3.52 -2.54 4.05
CA TYR A 87 -2.78 -3.23 5.10
C TYR A 87 -2.14 -4.50 4.57
N LEU A 88 -0.99 -4.85 5.14
CA LEU A 88 -0.32 -6.13 4.98
C LEU A 88 -0.46 -6.93 6.27
N ASN A 89 -0.91 -8.17 6.17
CA ASN A 89 -0.90 -9.11 7.27
C ASN A 89 0.50 -9.73 7.42
N VAL A 90 1.23 -9.36 8.46
CA VAL A 90 2.59 -9.90 8.68
C VAL A 90 2.62 -11.28 9.31
N PHE A 91 1.48 -11.79 9.82
CA PHE A 91 1.28 -13.17 10.25
C PHE A 91 0.61 -14.03 9.17
N GLY A 92 0.20 -13.41 8.06
CA GLY A 92 -0.45 -14.10 6.96
C GLY A 92 0.41 -15.23 6.40
N GLN A 93 -0.23 -16.35 6.12
CA GLN A 93 0.40 -17.49 5.47
C GLN A 93 0.14 -17.44 3.96
N PRO A 94 1.06 -17.96 3.13
CA PRO A 94 0.84 -18.08 1.70
C PRO A 94 -0.45 -18.86 1.38
N ASN A 95 -1.27 -18.32 0.49
CA ASN A 95 -2.45 -19.01 -0.02
C ASN A 95 -2.10 -19.70 -1.34
N THR A 96 -2.06 -21.04 -1.32
CA THR A 96 -1.73 -21.85 -2.50
C THR A 96 -2.83 -21.86 -3.54
N ASP A 97 -4.09 -21.63 -3.15
CA ASP A 97 -5.22 -21.67 -4.06
C ASP A 97 -5.22 -20.46 -4.99
N ASP A 98 -4.79 -19.30 -4.50
CA ASP A 98 -4.72 -18.04 -5.26
C ASP A 98 -3.30 -17.70 -5.72
N ASN A 99 -2.30 -18.54 -5.44
CA ASN A 99 -0.87 -18.25 -5.65
C ASN A 99 -0.41 -16.92 -5.02
N THR A 100 -1.03 -16.52 -3.90
CA THR A 100 -0.63 -15.33 -3.16
C THR A 100 0.31 -15.70 -2.02
N VAL A 101 1.39 -14.94 -1.88
CA VAL A 101 2.38 -15.11 -0.81
C VAL A 101 2.14 -14.15 0.32
N TYR A 102 1.68 -12.94 0.01
CA TYR A 102 1.46 -11.87 0.96
C TYR A 102 -0.02 -11.47 1.01
N ASP A 103 -0.60 -11.47 2.20
CA ASP A 103 -2.02 -11.14 2.40
C ASP A 103 -2.20 -9.62 2.56
N PHE A 104 -2.64 -8.99 1.47
CA PHE A 104 -2.98 -7.57 1.43
C PHE A 104 -4.49 -7.37 1.42
N LYS A 105 -4.99 -6.49 2.29
CA LYS A 105 -6.42 -6.13 2.33
C LYS A 105 -6.62 -4.64 2.55
N PHE A 106 -7.71 -4.11 1.99
CA PHE A 106 -8.24 -2.82 2.38
C PHE A 106 -9.12 -2.99 3.62
N LEU A 107 -8.70 -2.39 4.72
CA LEU A 107 -9.35 -2.49 6.03
C LEU A 107 -9.58 -1.10 6.62
N THR A 108 -10.62 -0.98 7.45
CA THR A 108 -10.73 0.17 8.37
C THR A 108 -9.70 0.01 9.50
N ASP A 109 -9.36 1.11 10.17
CA ASP A 109 -8.44 1.06 11.32
C ASP A 109 -8.99 0.16 12.44
N GLU A 110 -10.31 0.11 12.61
CA GLU A 110 -10.97 -0.79 13.58
C GLU A 110 -10.76 -2.26 13.21
N GLN A 111 -10.95 -2.62 11.94
CA GLN A 111 -10.72 -3.99 11.48
C GLN A 111 -9.26 -4.39 11.62
N ALA A 112 -8.34 -3.49 11.28
CA ALA A 112 -6.90 -3.73 11.37
C ALA A 112 -6.40 -3.81 12.82
N SER A 113 -7.14 -3.24 13.78
CA SER A 113 -6.79 -3.33 15.21
C SER A 113 -7.05 -4.71 15.82
N LEU A 114 -7.86 -5.54 15.17
CA LEU A 114 -8.13 -6.91 15.62
C LEU A 114 -6.92 -7.78 15.32
N LYS A 115 -6.26 -8.23 16.37
CA LYS A 115 -5.02 -9.02 16.31
C LYS A 115 -5.20 -10.39 16.92
N ASP A 116 -4.65 -11.41 16.27
CA ASP A 116 -4.55 -12.79 16.77
C ASP A 116 -3.26 -13.46 16.24
N LEU A 117 -3.14 -14.79 16.30
CA LEU A 117 -1.95 -15.51 15.76
C LEU A 117 -1.92 -15.63 14.23
N GLU A 118 -3.04 -15.34 13.58
CA GLU A 118 -3.16 -15.39 12.12
C GLU A 118 -3.19 -13.99 11.51
N ASN A 119 -3.52 -12.97 12.31
CA ASN A 119 -3.78 -11.62 11.85
C ASN A 119 -3.01 -10.58 12.67
N TYR A 120 -2.03 -9.96 12.05
CA TYR A 120 -1.38 -8.75 12.53
C TYR A 120 -1.19 -7.79 11.35
N TRP A 121 -2.04 -6.79 11.28
CA TRP A 121 -2.16 -5.89 10.14
C TRP A 121 -1.27 -4.65 10.31
N VAL A 122 -0.45 -4.38 9.30
CA VAL A 122 0.44 -3.22 9.22
C VAL A 122 0.02 -2.34 8.07
N ARG A 123 -0.25 -1.05 8.35
CA ARG A 123 -0.67 -0.10 7.31
C ARG A 123 0.49 0.23 6.38
N VAL A 124 0.32 -0.09 5.10
CA VAL A 124 1.38 0.05 4.10
C VAL A 124 1.77 1.51 3.87
N GLY A 125 0.79 2.41 3.79
CA GLY A 125 1.01 3.83 3.54
C GLY A 125 1.88 4.52 4.59
N LYS A 126 1.86 4.06 5.84
CA LYS A 126 2.72 4.62 6.90
C LYS A 126 4.22 4.46 6.66
N LEU A 127 4.62 3.51 5.80
CA LEU A 127 6.02 3.37 5.39
C LEU A 127 6.52 4.56 4.57
N LEU A 128 5.59 5.33 3.98
CA LEU A 128 5.87 6.51 3.16
C LEU A 128 5.68 7.83 3.91
N ASP A 129 5.21 7.78 5.18
CA ASP A 129 4.90 8.94 6.01
C ASP A 129 6.16 9.60 6.59
N GLY A 130 7.23 9.74 5.82
CA GLY A 130 8.44 10.40 6.28
C GLY A 130 9.21 11.11 5.20
N ASN A 131 10.03 12.06 5.64
CA ASN A 131 10.89 12.82 4.74
C ASN A 131 11.88 11.92 4.00
N GLU A 132 11.80 12.00 2.75
CA GLU A 132 12.59 11.58 1.59
C GLU A 132 13.45 10.30 1.67
N PHE A 133 13.96 9.82 2.82
CA PHE A 133 14.83 8.61 2.86
C PHE A 133 15.03 7.94 4.24
N GLY A 134 14.25 8.23 5.26
CA GLY A 134 14.60 7.72 6.60
C GLY A 134 13.46 7.26 7.51
N ALA A 135 12.25 7.70 7.30
CA ALA A 135 11.14 7.43 8.21
C ALA A 135 10.68 5.96 8.24
N SER A 136 10.90 5.24 7.17
CA SER A 136 10.57 3.82 7.12
C SER A 136 11.31 2.98 8.18
N THR A 137 12.52 3.38 8.54
CA THR A 137 13.36 2.61 9.49
C THR A 137 12.82 2.70 10.93
N GLU A 138 12.45 3.90 11.39
CA GLU A 138 11.88 4.07 12.73
C GLU A 138 10.55 3.34 12.86
N TYR A 139 9.67 3.50 11.89
CA TYR A 139 8.38 2.80 11.84
C TYR A 139 8.56 1.27 11.82
N LEU A 140 9.52 0.76 11.07
CA LEU A 140 9.82 -0.68 11.04
C LEU A 140 10.37 -1.20 12.39
N ILE A 141 11.18 -0.41 13.09
CA ILE A 141 11.69 -0.75 14.42
C ILE A 141 10.53 -0.76 15.42
N GLU A 142 9.67 0.25 15.40
CA GLU A 142 8.47 0.35 16.26
C GLU A 142 7.59 -0.89 16.08
N ILE A 143 7.19 -1.21 14.84
CA ILE A 143 6.35 -2.36 14.55
C ILE A 143 6.99 -3.68 15.00
N ASN A 144 8.29 -3.88 14.75
CA ASN A 144 8.96 -5.10 15.18
C ASN A 144 8.98 -5.24 16.71
N THR A 145 9.12 -4.12 17.41
CA THR A 145 9.06 -4.07 18.87
C THR A 145 7.65 -4.38 19.37
N ASP A 146 6.64 -3.77 18.76
CA ASP A 146 5.23 -4.01 19.09
C ASP A 146 4.82 -5.47 18.87
N ILE A 147 5.26 -6.08 17.76
CA ILE A 147 5.01 -7.51 17.49
C ILE A 147 5.63 -8.39 18.59
N ALA A 148 6.87 -8.11 19.00
CA ALA A 148 7.55 -8.87 20.03
C ALA A 148 6.81 -8.75 21.39
N ILE A 149 6.41 -7.55 21.77
CA ILE A 149 5.64 -7.29 22.99
C ILE A 149 4.26 -7.95 22.91
N TYR A 150 3.58 -7.85 21.77
CA TYR A 150 2.28 -8.46 21.54
C TYR A 150 2.32 -9.97 21.72
N LEU A 151 3.27 -10.64 21.09
CA LEU A 151 3.44 -12.10 21.22
C LEU A 151 3.79 -12.54 22.65
N ALA A 152 4.65 -11.78 23.34
CA ALA A 152 5.02 -12.08 24.72
C ALA A 152 3.83 -11.94 25.68
N SER A 153 3.02 -10.92 25.48
CA SER A 153 1.91 -10.58 26.38
C SER A 153 0.66 -11.45 26.16
N ASN A 154 0.33 -11.74 24.91
CA ASN A 154 -0.91 -12.42 24.56
C ASN A 154 -0.77 -13.92 24.34
N PHE A 155 0.45 -14.40 24.09
CA PHE A 155 0.74 -15.82 23.83
C PHE A 155 1.90 -16.35 24.68
N PRO A 156 1.78 -16.27 26.02
CA PRO A 156 2.83 -16.73 26.93
C PRO A 156 3.10 -18.24 26.84
N GLN A 157 2.12 -19.01 26.32
CA GLN A 157 2.26 -20.45 26.08
C GLN A 157 3.22 -20.80 24.94
N LEU A 158 3.50 -19.88 24.02
CA LEU A 158 4.50 -20.09 23.00
C LEU A 158 5.90 -20.07 23.62
N ASN A 159 6.74 -21.04 23.27
CA ASN A 159 8.13 -21.02 23.73
C ASN A 159 8.90 -19.84 23.12
N GLU A 160 10.02 -19.50 23.74
CA GLU A 160 10.81 -18.32 23.34
C GLU A 160 11.36 -18.45 21.90
N ASP A 161 11.75 -19.63 21.48
CA ASP A 161 12.29 -19.86 20.14
C ASP A 161 11.22 -19.67 19.07
N THR A 162 10.01 -20.16 19.31
CA THR A 162 8.86 -19.94 18.40
C THR A 162 8.54 -18.45 18.29
N ARG A 163 8.51 -17.72 19.41
CA ARG A 163 8.28 -16.26 19.38
C ARG A 163 9.36 -15.53 18.59
N LYS A 164 10.64 -15.87 18.83
CA LYS A 164 11.78 -15.29 18.08
C LYS A 164 11.69 -15.58 16.59
N SER A 165 11.30 -16.81 16.21
CA SER A 165 11.11 -17.17 14.81
C SER A 165 10.02 -16.32 14.16
N LEU A 166 8.85 -16.21 14.78
CA LEU A 166 7.74 -15.38 14.26
C LEU A 166 8.14 -13.91 14.07
N VAL A 167 8.81 -13.32 15.08
CA VAL A 167 9.33 -11.93 14.97
C VAL A 167 10.34 -11.81 13.83
N SER A 168 11.21 -12.81 13.66
CA SER A 168 12.19 -12.82 12.56
C SER A 168 11.51 -12.87 11.19
N ASP A 169 10.48 -13.67 11.03
CA ASP A 169 9.75 -13.79 9.76
C ASP A 169 8.94 -12.53 9.45
N CYS A 170 8.30 -11.92 10.45
CA CYS A 170 7.68 -10.60 10.31
C CYS A 170 8.70 -9.55 9.88
N ARG A 171 9.88 -9.54 10.49
CA ARG A 171 10.96 -8.60 10.13
C ARG A 171 11.40 -8.77 8.68
N LYS A 172 11.54 -10.00 8.19
CA LYS A 172 11.88 -10.29 6.78
C LYS A 172 10.79 -9.74 5.84
N THR A 173 9.53 -10.00 6.17
CA THR A 173 8.36 -9.51 5.39
C THR A 173 8.32 -7.99 5.34
N LEU A 174 8.49 -7.31 6.47
CA LEU A 174 8.52 -5.85 6.56
C LEU A 174 9.73 -5.24 5.85
N SER A 175 10.91 -5.85 5.99
CA SER A 175 12.11 -5.41 5.25
C SER A 175 11.92 -5.54 3.74
N LYS A 176 11.28 -6.61 3.31
CA LYS A 176 10.96 -6.81 1.91
C LYS A 176 9.93 -5.77 1.42
N LEU A 177 8.90 -5.49 2.21
CA LEU A 177 7.93 -4.45 1.90
C LEU A 177 8.63 -3.09 1.70
N SER A 178 9.51 -2.68 2.60
CA SER A 178 10.25 -1.42 2.48
C SER A 178 11.27 -1.37 1.34
N THR A 179 11.65 -2.53 0.80
CA THR A 179 12.61 -2.60 -0.32
C THR A 179 11.90 -2.44 -1.67
N TYR A 180 10.67 -2.93 -1.79
CA TYR A 180 9.95 -2.99 -3.06
C TYR A 180 8.87 -1.91 -3.21
N ILE A 181 8.49 -1.27 -2.14
CA ILE A 181 7.47 -0.23 -2.05
C ILE A 181 8.05 1.07 -1.51
#